data_ea41e41ca9929448d9c0f79ac357066f
#
_entry.id   ea41e41ca9929448d9c0f79ac357066f
#
_cell.length_a   1.000
_cell.length_b   1.000
_cell.length_c   1.000
_cell.angle_alpha   90.00
_cell.angle_beta   90.00
_cell.angle_gamma   90.00
#
_symmetry.space_group_name_H-M   'P 1'
#
loop_
_entity.id
_entity.type
_entity.pdbx_description
1 polymer ?
#
loop_
_entity_poly.entity_id
_entity_poly.type
_entity_poly.pdbx_seq_one_letter_code
_entity_poly.pdbx_strand_id
1 'polypeptide(L)' 'MNAYEILLDDAYTDGMLVKEKPLQGSDGRIKGNKIAIRKGMTIPEKNCALAEELGHHK' A
#
# COMPACT_ATOMS: atom_id res chain seq x y z
N MET A 1 -2.63 -14.72 8.84
CA MET A 1 -2.37 -13.51 8.01
C MET A 1 -3.68 -12.92 7.54
N ASN A 2 -3.79 -11.60 7.52
CA ASN A 2 -4.93 -10.92 6.91
C ASN A 2 -4.59 -10.57 5.44
N ALA A 3 -5.61 -10.10 4.71
CA ALA A 3 -5.44 -9.75 3.29
C ALA A 3 -4.39 -8.67 3.06
N TYR A 4 -4.27 -7.72 3.98
CA TYR A 4 -3.28 -6.66 3.88
C TYR A 4 -1.85 -7.22 3.98
N GLU A 5 -1.61 -8.14 4.90
CA GLU A 5 -0.29 -8.77 5.05
C GLU A 5 0.09 -9.58 3.82
N ILE A 6 -0.87 -10.25 3.20
CA ILE A 6 -0.65 -10.99 1.94
C ILE A 6 -0.23 -10.03 0.84
N LEU A 7 -0.92 -8.89 0.72
CA LEU A 7 -0.56 -7.88 -0.27
C LEU A 7 0.82 -7.26 0.01
N LEU A 8 1.19 -7.08 1.28
CA LEU A 8 2.52 -6.60 1.63
C LEU A 8 3.59 -7.57 1.14
N ASP A 9 3.38 -8.86 1.35
CA ASP A 9 4.31 -9.88 0.87
C ASP A 9 4.43 -9.86 -0.65
N ASP A 10 3.31 -9.74 -1.34
CA ASP A 10 3.29 -9.63 -2.81
C ASP A 10 4.07 -8.40 -3.28
N ALA A 11 3.90 -7.27 -2.61
CA ALA A 11 4.59 -6.05 -2.95
C ALA A 11 6.11 -6.21 -2.79
N TYR A 12 6.56 -6.80 -1.68
CA TYR A 12 7.98 -7.04 -1.45
C TYR A 12 8.55 -8.00 -2.49
N THR A 13 7.80 -9.03 -2.87
CA THR A 13 8.21 -9.97 -3.91
C THR A 13 8.42 -9.26 -5.25
N ASP A 14 7.61 -8.25 -5.53
CA ASP A 14 7.73 -7.44 -6.75
C ASP A 14 8.78 -6.32 -6.62
N GLY A 15 9.52 -6.27 -5.52
CA GLY A 15 10.54 -5.25 -5.32
C GLY A 15 10.02 -3.91 -4.82
N MET A 16 8.76 -3.85 -4.38
CA MET A 16 8.15 -2.62 -3.87
C MET A 16 8.37 -2.49 -2.37
N LEU A 17 8.56 -1.26 -1.91
CA LEU A 17 8.65 -0.94 -0.48
C LEU A 17 7.36 -0.23 -0.06
N VAL A 18 6.74 -0.70 1.00
CA VAL A 18 5.48 -0.13 1.49
C VAL A 18 5.67 0.43 2.89
N LYS A 19 5.26 1.68 3.09
CA LYS A 19 5.32 2.36 4.40
C LYS A 19 4.02 3.08 4.69
N GLU A 20 3.67 3.19 5.96
CA GLU A 20 2.53 4.00 6.40
C GLU A 20 3.04 5.39 6.77
N LYS A 21 2.39 6.42 6.24
CA LYS A 21 2.76 7.82 6.45
C LYS A 21 1.52 8.68 6.64
N PRO A 22 1.64 9.84 7.32
CA PRO A 22 0.52 10.76 7.48
C PRO A 22 0.25 11.53 6.18
N LEU A 23 -0.41 10.86 5.22
CA LEU A 23 -0.75 11.48 3.95
C LEU A 23 -1.98 12.37 4.09
N GLN A 24 -2.04 13.44 3.30
CA GLN A 24 -3.19 14.33 3.20
C GLN A 24 -3.75 14.27 1.79
N GLY A 25 -5.08 14.18 1.68
CA GLY A 25 -5.77 14.21 0.41
C GLY A 25 -5.76 12.91 -0.38
N SER A 26 -5.11 11.87 0.10
CA SER A 26 -5.15 10.56 -0.55
C SER A 26 -4.88 9.44 0.45
N ASP A 27 -5.36 8.25 0.14
CA ASP A 27 -5.16 7.07 0.98
C ASP A 27 -3.84 6.36 0.67
N GLY A 28 -3.28 6.59 -0.51
CA GLY A 28 -2.02 5.99 -0.91
C GLY A 28 -1.33 6.78 -2.00
N ARG A 29 -0.04 6.59 -2.13
CA ARG A 29 0.78 7.18 -3.19
C ARG A 29 1.85 6.19 -3.62
N ILE A 30 2.22 6.27 -4.90
CA ILE A 30 3.30 5.47 -5.45
C ILE A 30 4.33 6.38 -6.11
N LYS A 31 5.61 6.10 -5.87
CA LYS A 31 6.70 6.82 -6.52
C LYS A 31 7.84 5.84 -6.75
N GLY A 32 8.10 5.53 -8.03
CA GLY A 32 9.09 4.51 -8.37
C GLY A 32 8.71 3.17 -7.78
N ASN A 33 9.57 2.60 -6.94
CA ASN A 33 9.32 1.33 -6.26
C ASN A 33 8.83 1.50 -4.80
N LYS A 34 8.39 2.71 -4.44
CA LYS A 34 7.94 3.00 -3.08
C LYS A 34 6.46 3.33 -3.06
N ILE A 35 5.75 2.72 -2.12
CA ILE A 35 4.34 2.95 -1.89
C ILE A 35 4.16 3.51 -0.48
N ALA A 36 3.42 4.61 -0.35
CA ALA A 36 3.03 5.16 0.94
C ALA A 36 1.54 4.93 1.13
N ILE A 37 1.15 4.40 2.28
CA ILE A 37 -0.25 4.19 2.67
C ILE A 37 -0.55 5.11 3.83
N ARG A 38 -1.73 5.73 3.82
CA ARG A 38 -2.11 6.66 4.89
C ARG A 38 -2.17 5.96 6.24
N LYS A 39 -1.52 6.56 7.21
CA LYS A 39 -1.48 6.05 8.58
C LYS A 39 -2.86 6.20 9.25
N GLY A 40 -3.21 5.24 10.12
CA GLY A 40 -4.42 5.33 10.92
C GLY A 40 -5.68 4.75 10.29
N MET A 41 -5.58 4.16 9.10
CA MET A 41 -6.72 3.51 8.46
C MET A 41 -6.95 2.11 9.02
N THR A 42 -8.17 1.60 8.84
CA THR A 42 -8.49 0.21 9.19
C THR A 42 -7.79 -0.75 8.23
N ILE A 43 -7.73 -2.04 8.59
CA ILE A 43 -7.12 -3.06 7.74
C ILE A 43 -7.82 -3.15 6.37
N PRO A 44 -9.17 -3.20 6.27
CA PRO A 44 -9.82 -3.19 4.96
C PRO A 44 -9.48 -1.95 4.13
N GLU A 45 -9.40 -0.76 4.75
CA GLU A 45 -9.04 0.47 4.04
C GLU A 45 -7.61 0.42 3.51
N LYS A 46 -6.67 -0.05 4.32
CA LYS A 46 -5.27 -0.21 3.90
C LYS A 46 -5.16 -1.21 2.76
N ASN A 47 -5.92 -2.30 2.85
CA ASN A 47 -5.93 -3.33 1.82
C ASN A 47 -6.39 -2.75 0.48
N CYS A 48 -7.47 -1.96 0.48
CA CYS A 48 -7.95 -1.28 -0.72
C CYS A 48 -6.92 -0.32 -1.29
N ALA A 49 -6.33 0.52 -0.44
CA ALA A 49 -5.34 1.50 -0.87
C ALA A 49 -4.12 0.81 -1.49
N LEU A 50 -3.61 -0.24 -0.84
CA LEU A 50 -2.45 -0.95 -1.35
C LEU A 50 -2.75 -1.67 -2.66
N ALA A 51 -3.93 -2.30 -2.78
CA ALA A 51 -4.35 -2.96 -4.01
C ALA A 51 -4.43 -1.98 -5.18
N GLU A 52 -4.96 -0.78 -4.95
CA GLU A 52 -5.03 0.27 -5.97
C GLU A 52 -3.63 0.68 -6.45
N GLU A 53 -2.71 0.91 -5.49
CA GLU A 53 -1.36 1.33 -5.85
C GLU A 53 -0.60 0.23 -6.60
N LEU A 54 -0.77 -1.02 -6.21
CA LEU A 54 -0.17 -2.15 -6.93
C LEU A 54 -0.76 -2.29 -8.33
N GLY A 55 -2.05 -2.00 -8.48
CA GLY A 55 -2.69 -1.96 -9.78
C GLY A 55 -2.11 -0.88 -10.69
N HIS A 56 -1.84 0.31 -10.15
CA HIS A 56 -1.21 1.40 -10.91
C HIS A 56 0.22 1.07 -11.31
N HIS A 57 0.95 0.34 -10.46
CA HIS A 57 2.32 -0.06 -10.74
C HIS A 57 2.41 -0.96 -11.97
N LYS A 58 1.42 -1.82 -12.14
CA LYS A 58 1.36 -2.73 -13.28
C LYS A 58 0.82 -2.02 -14.52
#